data_d4c0b5579fd6ae24bc62dcfea3fcd9b3
#
_entry.id   d4c0b5579fd6ae24bc62dcfea3fcd9b3
#
_cell.length_a   1.000
_cell.length_b   1.000
_cell.length_c   1.000
_cell.angle_alpha   90.00
_cell.angle_beta   90.00
_cell.angle_gamma   90.00
#
_symmetry.space_group_name_H-M   'P 1'
#
loop_
_entity.id
_entity.type
_entity.pdbx_description
1 polymer ?
#
loop_
_entity_poly.entity_id
_entity_poly.type
_entity_poly.pdbx_seq_one_letter_code
_entity_poly.pdbx_strand_id
1 'polypeptide(L)'
;MNIELFMQQLEARHPGEKEYLQAVHEVLLSIADIYDQHPEWERASLLERLVEPERIITFRVPWVDDKGKVQVNIGYRVQFNSAIGPYKGGLRFHASVNLSILKFLGFEQTFKNALTTLPMGGGKGGSDFSPRGKSDAEIMRFCQSFMTELYRHIGPEVDVPAGDIGVGAREIGYLFGQYKRLTRDFSGVLTGKNLEFGGSLIRPEATGFGGLYFVREMLERAGHDIKGKTVAISGFGNVAWGAATKATQLGAKVVTISGPDGYIYDPDGISGEKIDYMLELRASGNDIVAPYAEEFPGAQFVEGKHPWEVKVDVALPCATQNELDGNDAQHLIDNGVLCVGEISNMGCTPEAIDKFIAHKMLYAPGKAVNAGGVATSGLEMSQNAMHLSWSAEDVDKRLHQIMHGIHRQCVEHGTEADGYVNYVRGANVAGFMKVAKAMMAQGVV
;
A
#
# COMPACT_ATOMS: atom_id res chain seq x y z
N MET A 1 0.19 -7.02 -29.46
CA MET A 1 -1.01 -6.36 -28.84
C MET A 1 -1.10 -4.91 -29.29
N ASN A 2 -2.27 -4.45 -29.74
CA ASN A 2 -2.50 -3.02 -30.04
C ASN A 2 -3.08 -2.31 -28.81
N ILE A 3 -2.23 -1.71 -27.99
CA ILE A 3 -2.62 -1.06 -26.74
C ILE A 3 -3.56 0.10 -26.98
N GLU A 4 -3.32 0.93 -28.01
CA GLU A 4 -4.16 2.10 -28.29
C GLU A 4 -5.58 1.70 -28.63
N LEU A 5 -5.75 0.70 -29.49
CA LEU A 5 -7.08 0.20 -29.86
C LEU A 5 -7.80 -0.42 -28.65
N PHE A 6 -7.07 -1.19 -27.84
CA PHE A 6 -7.62 -1.78 -26.62
C PHE A 6 -8.10 -0.69 -25.64
N MET A 7 -7.26 0.32 -25.41
CA MET A 7 -7.61 1.45 -24.52
C MET A 7 -8.79 2.26 -25.02
N GLN A 8 -8.91 2.50 -26.34
CA GLN A 8 -10.08 3.18 -26.93
C GLN A 8 -11.38 2.39 -26.68
N GLN A 9 -11.33 1.06 -26.81
CA GLN A 9 -12.47 0.20 -26.53
C GLN A 9 -12.83 0.18 -25.04
N LEU A 10 -11.82 0.18 -24.17
CA LEU A 10 -12.02 0.22 -22.73
C LEU A 10 -12.61 1.56 -22.28
N GLU A 11 -12.10 2.68 -22.80
CA GLU A 11 -12.62 4.03 -22.52
C GLU A 11 -14.07 4.18 -22.94
N ALA A 12 -14.45 3.61 -24.09
CA ALA A 12 -15.84 3.63 -24.55
C ALA A 12 -16.79 2.90 -23.60
N ARG A 13 -16.32 1.86 -22.90
CA ARG A 13 -17.07 1.13 -21.87
C ARG A 13 -17.08 1.82 -20.49
N HIS A 14 -16.04 2.59 -20.18
CA HIS A 14 -15.81 3.23 -18.89
C HIS A 14 -15.58 4.76 -19.06
N PRO A 15 -16.55 5.49 -19.62
CA PRO A 15 -16.36 6.90 -19.91
C PRO A 15 -16.18 7.72 -18.63
N GLY A 16 -15.12 8.55 -18.60
CA GLY A 16 -14.85 9.46 -17.48
C GLY A 16 -14.11 8.83 -16.29
N GLU A 17 -13.79 7.54 -16.32
CA GLU A 17 -13.03 6.86 -15.26
C GLU A 17 -11.52 7.02 -15.46
N LYS A 18 -11.01 8.24 -15.37
CA LYS A 18 -9.63 8.61 -15.74
C LYS A 18 -8.56 7.86 -14.95
N GLU A 19 -8.71 7.78 -13.64
CA GLU A 19 -7.72 7.13 -12.76
C GLU A 19 -7.63 5.63 -13.06
N TYR A 20 -8.76 5.00 -13.30
CA TYR A 20 -8.82 3.59 -13.66
C TYR A 20 -8.20 3.31 -15.03
N LEU A 21 -8.53 4.09 -16.05
CA LEU A 21 -8.00 3.96 -17.41
C LEU A 21 -6.49 4.18 -17.45
N GLN A 22 -5.98 5.16 -16.69
CA GLN A 22 -4.54 5.41 -16.57
C GLN A 22 -3.81 4.19 -15.97
N ALA A 23 -4.32 3.62 -14.89
CA ALA A 23 -3.69 2.47 -14.25
C ALA A 23 -3.65 1.24 -15.17
N VAL A 24 -4.72 0.99 -15.92
CA VAL A 24 -4.75 -0.10 -16.92
C VAL A 24 -3.69 0.15 -18.00
N HIS A 25 -3.62 1.36 -18.55
CA HIS A 25 -2.66 1.71 -19.58
C HIS A 25 -1.19 1.50 -19.13
N GLU A 26 -0.85 1.92 -17.92
CA GLU A 26 0.50 1.76 -17.35
C GLU A 26 0.88 0.27 -17.20
N VAL A 27 -0.04 -0.57 -16.75
CA VAL A 27 0.21 -2.01 -16.67
C VAL A 27 0.37 -2.64 -18.05
N LEU A 28 -0.50 -2.28 -19.01
CA LEU A 28 -0.42 -2.80 -20.39
C LEU A 28 0.92 -2.47 -21.07
N LEU A 29 1.44 -1.27 -20.86
CA LEU A 29 2.79 -0.90 -21.35
C LEU A 29 3.89 -1.79 -20.79
N SER A 30 3.77 -2.21 -19.53
CA SER A 30 4.77 -3.06 -18.87
C SER A 30 4.74 -4.52 -19.30
N ILE A 31 3.61 -5.02 -19.83
CA ILE A 31 3.41 -6.45 -20.12
C ILE A 31 3.27 -6.77 -21.61
N ALA A 32 3.23 -5.78 -22.49
CA ALA A 32 2.92 -5.95 -23.92
C ALA A 32 3.81 -6.98 -24.63
N ASP A 33 5.10 -6.90 -24.40
CA ASP A 33 6.08 -7.79 -25.02
C ASP A 33 5.96 -9.25 -24.56
N ILE A 34 5.54 -9.45 -23.32
CA ILE A 34 5.28 -10.79 -22.77
C ILE A 34 3.95 -11.32 -23.28
N TYR A 35 2.92 -10.47 -23.29
CA TYR A 35 1.60 -10.86 -23.78
C TYR A 35 1.65 -11.36 -25.23
N ASP A 36 2.44 -10.69 -26.09
CA ASP A 36 2.59 -11.08 -27.50
C ASP A 36 3.28 -12.44 -27.71
N GLN A 37 3.98 -12.95 -26.69
CA GLN A 37 4.56 -14.29 -26.71
C GLN A 37 3.56 -15.40 -26.39
N HIS A 38 2.32 -15.05 -25.97
CA HIS A 38 1.30 -15.95 -25.49
C HIS A 38 -0.03 -15.84 -26.28
N PRO A 39 -0.09 -16.33 -27.51
CA PRO A 39 -1.30 -16.23 -28.34
C PRO A 39 -2.52 -16.96 -27.75
N GLU A 40 -2.30 -17.88 -26.82
CA GLU A 40 -3.38 -18.54 -26.05
C GLU A 40 -4.11 -17.57 -25.13
N TRP A 41 -3.46 -16.50 -24.65
CA TRP A 41 -4.10 -15.50 -23.79
C TRP A 41 -5.09 -14.62 -24.58
N GLU A 42 -4.71 -14.24 -25.80
CA GLU A 42 -5.60 -13.51 -26.69
C GLU A 42 -6.85 -14.32 -27.04
N ARG A 43 -6.67 -15.61 -27.39
CA ARG A 43 -7.81 -16.53 -27.66
C ARG A 43 -8.74 -16.71 -26.47
N ALA A 44 -8.24 -16.57 -25.26
CA ALA A 44 -9.01 -16.67 -24.01
C ALA A 44 -9.58 -15.30 -23.56
N SER A 45 -9.40 -14.22 -24.31
CA SER A 45 -9.78 -12.85 -23.94
C SER A 45 -9.28 -12.50 -22.53
N LEU A 46 -8.01 -12.87 -22.25
CA LEU A 46 -7.46 -12.73 -20.90
C LEU A 46 -7.45 -11.28 -20.43
N LEU A 47 -7.04 -10.33 -21.28
CA LEU A 47 -6.97 -8.92 -20.91
C LEU A 47 -8.35 -8.33 -20.69
N GLU A 48 -9.31 -8.62 -21.53
CA GLU A 48 -10.70 -8.15 -21.41
C GLU A 48 -11.30 -8.60 -20.06
N ARG A 49 -11.01 -9.83 -19.64
CA ARG A 49 -11.45 -10.35 -18.34
C ARG A 49 -10.65 -9.76 -17.17
N LEU A 50 -9.35 -9.53 -17.37
CA LEU A 50 -8.47 -9.00 -16.33
C LEU A 50 -8.75 -7.55 -15.97
N VAL A 51 -9.13 -6.74 -16.95
CA VAL A 51 -9.42 -5.31 -16.74
C VAL A 51 -10.85 -5.04 -16.29
N GLU A 52 -11.75 -6.00 -16.38
CA GLU A 52 -13.10 -5.84 -15.83
C GLU A 52 -13.17 -6.40 -14.40
N PRO A 53 -13.67 -5.64 -13.42
CA PRO A 53 -13.94 -6.19 -12.10
C PRO A 53 -14.98 -7.31 -12.18
N GLU A 54 -14.78 -8.39 -11.44
CA GLU A 54 -15.73 -9.50 -11.39
C GLU A 54 -17.09 -9.06 -10.86
N ARG A 55 -17.10 -8.14 -9.87
CA ARG A 55 -18.33 -7.56 -9.30
C ARG A 55 -18.10 -6.16 -8.75
N ILE A 56 -19.13 -5.33 -8.87
CA ILE A 56 -19.21 -4.02 -8.20
C ILE A 56 -20.50 -3.99 -7.41
N ILE A 57 -20.41 -3.76 -6.11
CA ILE A 57 -21.54 -3.58 -5.22
C ILE A 57 -21.60 -2.11 -4.84
N THR A 58 -22.72 -1.47 -5.15
CA THR A 58 -23.00 -0.07 -4.79
C THR A 58 -24.26 -0.02 -3.95
N PHE A 59 -24.23 0.67 -2.82
CA PHE A 59 -25.34 0.72 -1.90
C PHE A 59 -25.43 2.08 -1.20
N ARG A 60 -26.63 2.41 -0.75
CA ARG A 60 -26.93 3.60 0.05
C ARG A 60 -26.64 3.34 1.53
N VAL A 61 -25.98 4.30 2.18
CA VAL A 61 -25.63 4.25 3.60
C VAL A 61 -26.33 5.40 4.34
N PRO A 62 -27.54 5.22 4.85
CA PRO A 62 -28.23 6.20 5.69
C PRO A 62 -27.74 6.08 7.14
N TRP A 63 -27.50 7.22 7.78
CA TRP A 63 -27.11 7.27 9.19
C TRP A 63 -27.58 8.58 9.82
N VAL A 64 -27.62 8.65 11.15
CA VAL A 64 -28.10 9.82 11.89
C VAL A 64 -26.93 10.49 12.60
N ASP A 65 -26.76 11.80 12.39
CA ASP A 65 -25.73 12.60 13.07
C ASP A 65 -26.12 12.90 14.54
N ASP A 66 -25.22 13.52 15.27
CA ASP A 66 -25.43 13.85 16.69
C ASP A 66 -26.52 14.90 16.91
N LYS A 67 -26.93 15.61 15.84
CA LYS A 67 -28.04 16.56 15.87
C LYS A 67 -29.39 15.92 15.53
N GLY A 68 -29.41 14.59 15.32
CA GLY A 68 -30.63 13.85 14.95
C GLY A 68 -31.01 13.99 13.48
N LYS A 69 -30.16 14.58 12.63
CA LYS A 69 -30.40 14.71 11.18
C LYS A 69 -29.97 13.45 10.44
N VAL A 70 -30.79 12.98 9.51
CA VAL A 70 -30.45 11.87 8.62
C VAL A 70 -29.45 12.36 7.57
N GLN A 71 -28.35 11.64 7.47
CA GLN A 71 -27.32 11.78 6.46
C GLN A 71 -27.36 10.57 5.52
N VAL A 72 -26.95 10.75 4.26
CA VAL A 72 -26.92 9.66 3.27
C VAL A 72 -25.60 9.73 2.52
N ASN A 73 -24.85 8.64 2.57
CA ASN A 73 -23.62 8.44 1.78
C ASN A 73 -23.79 7.27 0.82
N ILE A 74 -22.86 7.11 -0.10
CA ILE A 74 -22.79 5.97 -1.01
C ILE A 74 -21.64 5.06 -0.57
N GLY A 75 -21.94 3.77 -0.43
CA GLY A 75 -20.97 2.72 -0.15
C GLY A 75 -20.65 1.91 -1.41
N TYR A 76 -19.42 1.47 -1.52
CA TYR A 76 -18.92 0.67 -2.64
C TYR A 76 -18.07 -0.49 -2.17
N ARG A 77 -18.16 -1.61 -2.89
CA ARG A 77 -17.16 -2.68 -2.86
C ARG A 77 -16.88 -3.16 -4.27
N VAL A 78 -15.67 -3.00 -4.74
CA VAL A 78 -15.16 -3.55 -5.99
C VAL A 78 -14.46 -4.86 -5.67
N GLN A 79 -15.06 -5.97 -6.06
CA GLN A 79 -14.49 -7.31 -6.06
C GLN A 79 -13.84 -7.51 -7.41
N PHE A 80 -12.52 -7.21 -7.46
CA PHE A 80 -11.88 -7.00 -8.75
C PHE A 80 -11.48 -8.32 -9.41
N ASN A 81 -10.73 -9.16 -8.71
CA ASN A 81 -10.25 -10.43 -9.25
C ASN A 81 -10.00 -11.45 -8.13
N SER A 82 -10.56 -12.64 -8.26
CA SER A 82 -10.47 -13.72 -7.28
C SER A 82 -9.62 -14.91 -7.74
N ALA A 83 -8.93 -14.82 -8.88
CA ALA A 83 -8.20 -15.96 -9.45
C ALA A 83 -7.13 -16.56 -8.53
N ILE A 84 -6.57 -15.78 -7.61
CA ILE A 84 -5.51 -16.24 -6.71
C ILE A 84 -5.93 -16.29 -5.23
N GLY A 85 -7.18 -16.06 -4.92
CA GLY A 85 -7.72 -16.14 -3.56
C GLY A 85 -8.88 -15.18 -3.32
N PRO A 86 -9.41 -15.12 -2.09
CA PRO A 86 -10.46 -14.19 -1.71
C PRO A 86 -10.12 -12.76 -2.08
N TYR A 87 -11.11 -11.96 -2.47
CA TYR A 87 -10.87 -10.53 -2.71
C TYR A 87 -10.28 -9.89 -1.44
N LYS A 88 -9.21 -9.14 -1.60
CA LYS A 88 -8.50 -8.52 -0.48
C LYS A 88 -8.11 -7.08 -0.82
N GLY A 89 -8.46 -6.17 0.07
CA GLY A 89 -8.08 -4.76 -0.04
C GLY A 89 -8.89 -3.87 0.88
N GLY A 90 -8.37 -2.65 1.12
CA GLY A 90 -8.89 -1.72 2.11
C GLY A 90 -10.23 -1.11 1.78
N LEU A 91 -10.88 -0.59 2.82
CA LEU A 91 -12.00 0.34 2.75
C LEU A 91 -11.48 1.76 2.97
N ARG A 92 -11.84 2.69 2.09
CA ARG A 92 -11.48 4.11 2.20
C ARG A 92 -12.71 4.94 2.55
N PHE A 93 -12.64 5.71 3.64
CA PHE A 93 -13.68 6.67 4.00
C PHE A 93 -13.15 8.08 3.83
N HIS A 94 -13.47 8.68 2.67
CA HIS A 94 -13.00 10.01 2.31
C HIS A 94 -13.94 10.64 1.28
N ALA A 95 -14.14 11.95 1.37
CA ALA A 95 -15.06 12.70 0.50
C ALA A 95 -14.74 12.57 -1.01
N SER A 96 -13.49 12.27 -1.38
CA SER A 96 -13.08 12.09 -2.79
C SER A 96 -13.39 10.70 -3.35
N VAL A 97 -13.89 9.76 -2.55
CA VAL A 97 -14.15 8.39 -3.01
C VAL A 97 -15.22 8.38 -4.09
N ASN A 98 -14.88 7.76 -5.20
CA ASN A 98 -15.77 7.48 -6.32
C ASN A 98 -15.43 6.13 -6.94
N LEU A 99 -16.22 5.67 -7.88
CA LEU A 99 -16.06 4.34 -8.46
C LEU A 99 -14.76 4.22 -9.28
N SER A 100 -14.34 5.25 -10.02
CA SER A 100 -13.09 5.25 -10.80
C SER A 100 -11.88 5.01 -9.91
N ILE A 101 -11.78 5.74 -8.79
CA ILE A 101 -10.71 5.58 -7.81
C ILE A 101 -10.71 4.17 -7.21
N LEU A 102 -11.88 3.61 -6.88
CA LEU A 102 -11.95 2.28 -6.28
C LEU A 102 -11.65 1.16 -7.29
N LYS A 103 -12.01 1.32 -8.55
CA LYS A 103 -11.62 0.40 -9.63
C LYS A 103 -10.11 0.44 -9.87
N PHE A 104 -9.53 1.64 -9.96
CA PHE A 104 -8.08 1.84 -10.02
C PHE A 104 -7.37 1.09 -8.89
N LEU A 105 -7.77 1.38 -7.66
CA LEU A 105 -7.14 0.79 -6.48
C LEU A 105 -7.36 -0.73 -6.38
N GLY A 106 -8.51 -1.24 -6.81
CA GLY A 106 -8.81 -2.67 -6.85
C GLY A 106 -7.98 -3.42 -7.89
N PHE A 107 -7.80 -2.82 -9.06
CA PHE A 107 -6.94 -3.32 -10.13
C PHE A 107 -5.48 -3.43 -9.68
N GLU A 108 -4.91 -2.34 -9.17
CA GLU A 108 -3.56 -2.30 -8.61
C GLU A 108 -3.36 -3.29 -7.45
N GLN A 109 -4.38 -3.41 -6.59
CA GLN A 109 -4.35 -4.32 -5.44
C GLN A 109 -4.24 -5.79 -5.87
N THR A 110 -4.82 -6.16 -7.02
CA THR A 110 -4.73 -7.53 -7.58
C THR A 110 -3.27 -7.92 -7.81
N PHE A 111 -2.48 -7.07 -8.44
CA PHE A 111 -1.07 -7.34 -8.71
C PHE A 111 -0.19 -7.23 -7.47
N LYS A 112 -0.46 -6.27 -6.60
CA LYS A 112 0.24 -6.12 -5.33
C LYS A 112 0.08 -7.38 -4.45
N ASN A 113 -1.14 -7.89 -4.33
CA ASN A 113 -1.42 -9.11 -3.58
C ASN A 113 -0.76 -10.33 -4.21
N ALA A 114 -0.74 -10.40 -5.55
CA ALA A 114 -0.09 -11.48 -6.28
C ALA A 114 1.40 -11.61 -5.96
N LEU A 115 2.09 -10.48 -5.78
CA LEU A 115 3.52 -10.46 -5.43
C LEU A 115 3.81 -11.10 -4.07
N THR A 116 2.89 -11.01 -3.10
CA THR A 116 3.09 -11.59 -1.76
C THR A 116 3.16 -13.11 -1.76
N THR A 117 2.75 -13.78 -2.84
CA THR A 117 2.56 -15.23 -2.97
C THR A 117 1.45 -15.82 -2.09
N LEU A 118 0.87 -15.03 -1.20
CA LEU A 118 -0.25 -15.46 -0.37
C LEU A 118 -1.54 -15.59 -1.22
N PRO A 119 -2.48 -16.44 -0.80
CA PRO A 119 -3.73 -16.67 -1.54
C PRO A 119 -4.71 -15.52 -1.30
N MET A 120 -4.48 -14.40 -1.96
CA MET A 120 -5.29 -13.19 -1.87
C MET A 120 -5.52 -12.59 -3.25
N GLY A 121 -6.76 -12.47 -3.65
CA GLY A 121 -7.19 -11.74 -4.84
C GLY A 121 -7.17 -10.22 -4.63
N GLY A 122 -7.77 -9.47 -5.54
CA GLY A 122 -7.84 -8.02 -5.49
C GLY A 122 -9.24 -7.51 -5.22
N GLY A 123 -9.36 -6.54 -4.32
CA GLY A 123 -10.59 -5.83 -4.06
C GLY A 123 -10.33 -4.47 -3.42
N LYS A 124 -11.32 -3.58 -3.53
CA LYS A 124 -11.27 -2.26 -2.89
C LYS A 124 -12.68 -1.78 -2.61
N GLY A 125 -12.84 -1.02 -1.54
CA GLY A 125 -14.15 -0.45 -1.21
C GLY A 125 -14.03 0.87 -0.49
N GLY A 126 -15.16 1.40 -0.10
CA GLY A 126 -15.20 2.64 0.65
C GLY A 126 -16.49 3.41 0.48
N SER A 127 -16.44 4.67 0.90
CA SER A 127 -17.55 5.60 0.84
C SER A 127 -17.05 7.03 0.74
N ASP A 128 -17.88 7.91 0.19
CA ASP A 128 -17.71 9.37 0.21
C ASP A 128 -17.90 9.99 1.61
N PHE A 129 -18.13 9.17 2.63
CA PHE A 129 -18.13 9.57 4.03
C PHE A 129 -16.73 9.94 4.50
N SER A 130 -16.59 11.04 5.24
CA SER A 130 -15.33 11.43 5.90
C SER A 130 -15.50 11.34 7.42
N PRO A 131 -14.67 10.56 8.13
CA PRO A 131 -14.70 10.51 9.61
C PRO A 131 -14.13 11.77 10.25
N ARG A 132 -13.44 12.61 9.48
CA ARG A 132 -12.81 13.83 10.00
C ARG A 132 -13.84 14.79 10.57
N GLY A 133 -13.67 15.19 11.83
CA GLY A 133 -14.58 16.10 12.53
C GLY A 133 -15.91 15.47 12.96
N LYS A 134 -16.03 14.14 12.89
CA LYS A 134 -17.18 13.38 13.40
C LYS A 134 -16.88 12.83 14.79
N SER A 135 -17.93 12.68 15.59
CA SER A 135 -17.84 11.97 16.89
C SER A 135 -17.67 10.46 16.69
N ASP A 136 -17.16 9.78 17.71
CA ASP A 136 -17.07 8.31 17.70
C ASP A 136 -18.44 7.65 17.54
N ALA A 137 -19.48 8.27 18.10
CA ALA A 137 -20.86 7.79 17.98
C ALA A 137 -21.40 7.93 16.55
N GLU A 138 -21.09 9.02 15.85
CA GLU A 138 -21.43 9.21 14.44
C GLU A 138 -20.71 8.19 13.55
N ILE A 139 -19.40 8.00 13.76
CA ILE A 139 -18.59 7.04 13.02
C ILE A 139 -19.08 5.62 13.25
N MET A 140 -19.43 5.27 14.49
CA MET A 140 -19.98 3.96 14.81
C MET A 140 -21.32 3.71 14.07
N ARG A 141 -22.24 4.67 14.10
CA ARG A 141 -23.54 4.56 13.39
C ARG A 141 -23.34 4.42 11.89
N PHE A 142 -22.43 5.20 11.31
CA PHE A 142 -22.07 5.07 9.91
C PHE A 142 -21.51 3.68 9.58
N CYS A 143 -20.52 3.19 10.34
CA CYS A 143 -19.92 1.86 10.15
C CYS A 143 -20.95 0.73 10.26
N GLN A 144 -21.88 0.83 11.21
CA GLN A 144 -22.96 -0.14 11.38
C GLN A 144 -23.91 -0.15 10.18
N SER A 145 -24.31 1.02 9.68
CA SER A 145 -25.14 1.13 8.49
C SER A 145 -24.42 0.60 7.24
N PHE A 146 -23.16 0.98 7.05
CA PHE A 146 -22.33 0.50 5.94
C PHE A 146 -22.21 -1.04 5.95
N MET A 147 -21.91 -1.64 7.11
CA MET A 147 -21.76 -3.08 7.22
C MET A 147 -23.08 -3.83 7.06
N THR A 148 -24.22 -3.22 7.43
CA THR A 148 -25.54 -3.82 7.25
C THR A 148 -25.85 -4.12 5.78
N GLU A 149 -25.32 -3.33 4.85
CA GLU A 149 -25.41 -3.61 3.43
C GLU A 149 -24.30 -4.55 2.95
N LEU A 150 -23.07 -4.33 3.41
CA LEU A 150 -21.89 -5.03 2.90
C LEU A 150 -21.80 -6.52 3.34
N TYR A 151 -22.29 -6.87 4.54
CA TYR A 151 -22.02 -8.19 5.16
C TYR A 151 -22.39 -9.40 4.31
N ARG A 152 -23.39 -9.28 3.43
CA ARG A 152 -23.83 -10.36 2.53
C ARG A 152 -22.83 -10.71 1.44
N HIS A 153 -21.88 -9.82 1.19
CA HIS A 153 -20.95 -9.89 0.06
C HIS A 153 -19.53 -10.20 0.49
N ILE A 154 -19.26 -10.27 1.79
CA ILE A 154 -17.92 -10.49 2.35
C ILE A 154 -17.91 -11.72 3.27
N GLY A 155 -16.72 -12.20 3.54
CA GLY A 155 -16.50 -13.36 4.43
C GLY A 155 -15.04 -13.81 4.33
N PRO A 156 -14.58 -14.66 5.27
CA PRO A 156 -13.17 -15.03 5.37
C PRO A 156 -12.63 -15.73 4.12
N GLU A 157 -13.47 -16.47 3.39
CA GLU A 157 -13.10 -17.22 2.18
C GLU A 157 -13.62 -16.56 0.89
N VAL A 158 -14.29 -15.42 0.97
CA VAL A 158 -14.89 -14.73 -0.19
C VAL A 158 -14.23 -13.39 -0.43
N ASP A 159 -14.28 -12.53 0.57
CA ASP A 159 -13.80 -11.14 0.50
C ASP A 159 -13.45 -10.64 1.88
N VAL A 160 -12.20 -10.24 2.09
CA VAL A 160 -11.66 -9.80 3.37
C VAL A 160 -11.19 -8.35 3.28
N PRO A 161 -12.07 -7.37 3.58
CA PRO A 161 -11.67 -5.97 3.61
C PRO A 161 -10.66 -5.66 4.72
N ALA A 162 -9.97 -4.53 4.58
CA ALA A 162 -9.00 -4.01 5.54
C ALA A 162 -9.19 -2.50 5.73
N GLY A 163 -8.33 -1.89 6.55
CA GLY A 163 -8.24 -0.44 6.65
C GLY A 163 -7.53 0.22 5.46
N ASP A 164 -7.85 1.49 5.26
CA ASP A 164 -7.21 2.41 4.32
C ASP A 164 -7.45 3.86 4.83
N ILE A 165 -7.29 4.88 4.02
CA ILE A 165 -7.54 6.28 4.43
C ILE A 165 -8.93 6.41 5.08
N GLY A 166 -8.97 6.98 6.30
CA GLY A 166 -10.19 7.17 7.07
C GLY A 166 -10.77 5.90 7.70
N VAL A 167 -10.07 4.77 7.62
CA VAL A 167 -10.47 3.49 8.23
C VAL A 167 -9.28 2.90 8.98
N GLY A 168 -9.22 3.16 10.26
CA GLY A 168 -8.24 2.62 11.19
C GLY A 168 -8.80 1.50 12.07
N ALA A 169 -8.11 1.20 13.16
CA ALA A 169 -8.50 0.14 14.10
C ALA A 169 -9.90 0.37 14.71
N ARG A 170 -10.26 1.65 14.97
CA ARG A 170 -11.59 2.03 15.49
C ARG A 170 -12.70 1.65 14.52
N GLU A 171 -12.59 2.06 13.26
CA GLU A 171 -13.56 1.78 12.21
C GLU A 171 -13.65 0.28 11.93
N ILE A 172 -12.52 -0.41 11.85
CA ILE A 172 -12.47 -1.87 11.70
C ILE A 172 -13.19 -2.55 12.88
N GLY A 173 -13.01 -2.06 14.10
CA GLY A 173 -13.70 -2.58 15.28
C GLY A 173 -15.23 -2.44 15.16
N TYR A 174 -15.73 -1.26 14.77
CA TYR A 174 -17.15 -1.03 14.57
C TYR A 174 -17.75 -1.87 13.44
N LEU A 175 -17.03 -1.98 12.32
CA LEU A 175 -17.43 -2.82 11.19
C LEU A 175 -17.48 -4.31 11.58
N PHE A 176 -16.46 -4.80 12.30
CA PHE A 176 -16.40 -6.19 12.76
C PHE A 176 -17.50 -6.51 13.77
N GLY A 177 -17.74 -5.63 14.73
CA GLY A 177 -18.81 -5.79 15.72
C GLY A 177 -20.18 -5.91 15.07
N GLN A 178 -20.47 -5.11 14.05
CA GLN A 178 -21.73 -5.19 13.30
C GLN A 178 -21.81 -6.46 12.44
N TYR A 179 -20.73 -6.84 11.75
CA TYR A 179 -20.68 -8.10 11.00
C TYR A 179 -20.98 -9.29 11.90
N LYS A 180 -20.28 -9.41 13.03
CA LYS A 180 -20.48 -10.49 14.01
C LYS A 180 -21.94 -10.53 14.53
N ARG A 181 -22.53 -9.35 14.75
CA ARG A 181 -23.94 -9.26 15.21
C ARG A 181 -24.92 -9.79 14.16
N LEU A 182 -24.70 -9.45 12.88
CA LEU A 182 -25.59 -9.83 11.78
C LEU A 182 -25.46 -11.31 11.41
N THR A 183 -24.25 -11.82 11.37
CA THR A 183 -23.96 -13.21 10.94
C THR A 183 -24.02 -14.22 12.06
N ARG A 184 -23.86 -13.77 13.32
CA ARG A 184 -23.61 -14.63 14.51
C ARG A 184 -22.34 -15.47 14.38
N ASP A 185 -21.37 -14.98 13.61
CA ASP A 185 -20.14 -15.68 13.30
C ASP A 185 -18.93 -14.85 13.73
N PHE A 186 -18.03 -15.46 14.51
CA PHE A 186 -16.76 -14.88 14.87
C PHE A 186 -15.69 -15.43 13.93
N SER A 187 -15.61 -14.84 12.74
CA SER A 187 -14.74 -15.32 11.68
C SER A 187 -13.57 -14.40 11.38
N GLY A 188 -12.66 -14.85 10.49
CA GLY A 188 -11.52 -14.09 10.01
C GLY A 188 -11.85 -13.02 8.95
N VAL A 189 -13.08 -12.54 8.88
CA VAL A 189 -13.46 -11.40 8.05
C VAL A 189 -12.81 -10.14 8.56
N LEU A 190 -12.41 -9.22 7.70
CA LEU A 190 -11.66 -8.00 8.02
C LEU A 190 -10.27 -8.26 8.60
N THR A 191 -9.31 -7.43 8.21
CA THR A 191 -7.97 -7.38 8.81
C THR A 191 -7.65 -5.97 9.32
N GLY A 192 -6.65 -5.88 10.20
CA GLY A 192 -6.38 -4.67 10.97
C GLY A 192 -7.22 -4.59 12.24
N LYS A 193 -7.70 -5.75 12.71
CA LYS A 193 -8.42 -5.86 13.98
C LYS A 193 -7.49 -5.62 15.16
N ASN A 194 -8.06 -5.21 16.29
CA ASN A 194 -7.32 -5.19 17.55
C ASN A 194 -6.96 -6.62 17.99
N LEU A 195 -5.90 -6.73 18.79
CA LEU A 195 -5.38 -8.01 19.27
C LEU A 195 -6.42 -8.83 20.04
N GLU A 196 -7.31 -8.17 20.78
CA GLU A 196 -8.34 -8.79 21.62
C GLU A 196 -9.38 -9.58 20.81
N PHE A 197 -9.49 -9.33 19.50
CA PHE A 197 -10.45 -10.02 18.65
C PHE A 197 -9.88 -10.49 17.29
N GLY A 198 -8.62 -10.95 17.30
CA GLY A 198 -8.01 -11.64 16.19
C GLY A 198 -7.09 -10.82 15.31
N GLY A 199 -6.63 -9.66 15.80
CA GLY A 199 -5.58 -8.87 15.15
C GLY A 199 -4.21 -9.54 15.21
N SER A 200 -3.29 -9.09 14.37
CA SER A 200 -1.90 -9.56 14.32
C SER A 200 -0.95 -8.55 14.93
N LEU A 201 0.04 -9.02 15.66
CA LEU A 201 1.23 -8.24 16.02
C LEU A 201 1.97 -7.77 14.75
N ILE A 202 2.83 -6.77 14.89
CA ILE A 202 3.61 -6.14 13.80
C ILE A 202 2.75 -5.39 12.76
N ARG A 203 1.42 -5.45 12.81
CA ARG A 203 0.57 -4.86 11.78
C ARG A 203 0.75 -3.35 11.59
N PRO A 204 0.87 -2.52 12.66
CA PRO A 204 1.11 -1.07 12.52
C PRO A 204 2.43 -0.74 11.81
N GLU A 205 3.49 -1.49 12.12
CA GLU A 205 4.85 -1.29 11.62
C GLU A 205 5.11 -1.98 10.27
N ALA A 206 4.27 -2.92 9.90
CA ALA A 206 4.53 -3.90 8.84
C ALA A 206 4.92 -3.28 7.51
N THR A 207 4.33 -2.15 7.14
CA THR A 207 4.64 -1.48 5.86
C THR A 207 6.07 -0.95 5.87
N GLY A 208 6.46 -0.27 6.95
CA GLY A 208 7.83 0.22 7.13
C GLY A 208 8.86 -0.91 7.26
N PHE A 209 8.56 -1.93 8.06
CA PHE A 209 9.43 -3.10 8.23
C PHE A 209 9.66 -3.82 6.90
N GLY A 210 8.59 -4.09 6.17
CA GLY A 210 8.66 -4.74 4.86
C GLY A 210 9.46 -3.92 3.84
N GLY A 211 9.25 -2.60 3.83
CA GLY A 211 10.01 -1.69 2.97
C GLY A 211 11.51 -1.77 3.21
N LEU A 212 11.94 -1.79 4.47
CA LEU A 212 13.36 -1.93 4.81
C LEU A 212 13.92 -3.30 4.45
N TYR A 213 13.16 -4.38 4.57
CA TYR A 213 13.60 -5.69 4.11
C TYR A 213 13.82 -5.69 2.59
N PHE A 214 12.91 -5.11 1.83
CA PHE A 214 13.04 -5.02 0.38
C PHE A 214 14.24 -4.16 -0.04
N VAL A 215 14.41 -2.99 0.56
CA VAL A 215 15.53 -2.07 0.30
C VAL A 215 16.89 -2.72 0.65
N ARG A 216 16.95 -3.46 1.75
CA ARG A 216 18.15 -4.22 2.11
C ARG A 216 18.52 -5.22 1.02
N GLU A 217 17.57 -5.99 0.50
CA GLU A 217 17.78 -6.96 -0.58
C GLU A 217 18.28 -6.26 -1.87
N MET A 218 17.74 -5.06 -2.18
CA MET A 218 18.22 -4.27 -3.32
C MET A 218 19.68 -3.87 -3.16
N LEU A 219 20.05 -3.38 -1.98
CA LEU A 219 21.42 -2.95 -1.66
C LEU A 219 22.40 -4.14 -1.66
N GLU A 220 22.05 -5.25 -1.01
CA GLU A 220 22.87 -6.47 -0.96
C GLU A 220 23.15 -7.01 -2.37
N ARG A 221 22.13 -7.03 -3.25
CA ARG A 221 22.30 -7.43 -4.64
C ARG A 221 23.29 -6.51 -5.41
N ALA A 222 23.30 -5.22 -5.08
CA ALA A 222 24.21 -4.24 -5.66
C ALA A 222 25.60 -4.22 -4.99
N GLY A 223 25.87 -5.10 -4.02
CA GLY A 223 27.15 -5.19 -3.31
C GLY A 223 27.29 -4.19 -2.15
N HIS A 224 26.19 -3.64 -1.66
CA HIS A 224 26.16 -2.72 -0.52
C HIS A 224 25.50 -3.35 0.69
N ASP A 225 25.97 -2.97 1.89
CA ASP A 225 25.28 -3.28 3.16
C ASP A 225 24.49 -2.04 3.59
N ILE A 226 23.28 -2.23 4.11
CA ILE A 226 22.49 -1.15 4.70
C ILE A 226 23.10 -0.64 6.01
N LYS A 227 23.88 -1.48 6.70
CA LYS A 227 24.56 -1.11 7.96
C LYS A 227 25.50 0.07 7.73
N GLY A 228 25.36 1.09 8.56
CA GLY A 228 26.16 2.32 8.48
C GLY A 228 25.71 3.32 7.41
N LYS A 229 24.68 3.01 6.62
CA LYS A 229 24.12 3.93 5.64
C LYS A 229 23.26 5.01 6.28
N THR A 230 23.27 6.19 5.70
CA THR A 230 22.37 7.29 6.06
C THR A 230 21.07 7.17 5.27
N VAL A 231 19.96 7.41 5.96
CA VAL A 231 18.59 7.21 5.42
C VAL A 231 17.78 8.49 5.60
N ALA A 232 17.21 9.00 4.50
CA ALA A 232 16.17 10.03 4.54
C ALA A 232 14.80 9.36 4.47
N ILE A 233 13.92 9.74 5.41
CA ILE A 233 12.52 9.31 5.48
C ILE A 233 11.62 10.54 5.46
N SER A 234 10.55 10.51 4.66
CA SER A 234 9.47 11.48 4.76
C SER A 234 8.32 10.96 5.62
N GLY A 235 7.53 11.87 6.18
CA GLY A 235 6.44 11.52 7.07
C GLY A 235 6.89 11.17 8.49
N PHE A 236 5.94 10.98 9.40
CA PHE A 236 6.14 10.46 10.76
C PHE A 236 4.91 9.67 11.25
N GLY A 237 4.15 9.13 10.28
CA GLY A 237 3.06 8.18 10.53
C GLY A 237 3.58 6.77 10.77
N ASN A 238 2.65 5.80 10.87
CA ASN A 238 2.99 4.39 11.13
C ASN A 238 4.00 3.82 10.13
N VAL A 239 3.93 4.23 8.86
CA VAL A 239 4.87 3.81 7.83
C VAL A 239 6.27 4.35 8.11
N ALA A 240 6.38 5.65 8.38
CA ALA A 240 7.66 6.32 8.61
C ALA A 240 8.34 5.83 9.90
N TRP A 241 7.64 5.76 11.03
CA TRP A 241 8.26 5.28 12.27
C TRP A 241 8.58 3.78 12.21
N GLY A 242 7.75 2.96 11.53
CA GLY A 242 8.10 1.56 11.26
C GLY A 242 9.38 1.45 10.43
N ALA A 243 9.51 2.26 9.38
CA ALA A 243 10.72 2.33 8.58
C ALA A 243 11.94 2.80 9.40
N ALA A 244 11.80 3.84 10.21
CA ALA A 244 12.86 4.36 11.06
C ALA A 244 13.33 3.33 12.09
N THR A 245 12.39 2.65 12.74
CA THR A 245 12.67 1.60 13.71
C THR A 245 13.44 0.44 13.08
N LYS A 246 12.96 -0.07 11.94
CA LYS A 246 13.61 -1.20 11.27
C LYS A 246 14.98 -0.80 10.69
N ALA A 247 15.12 0.40 10.11
CA ALA A 247 16.40 0.92 9.63
C ALA A 247 17.44 0.95 10.76
N THR A 248 17.06 1.46 11.91
CA THR A 248 17.92 1.49 13.12
C THR A 248 18.30 0.08 13.58
N GLN A 249 17.35 -0.87 13.61
CA GLN A 249 17.62 -2.27 13.95
C GLN A 249 18.60 -2.94 12.99
N LEU A 250 18.57 -2.56 11.72
CA LEU A 250 19.50 -3.04 10.68
C LEU A 250 20.85 -2.30 10.69
N GLY A 251 21.04 -1.34 11.59
CA GLY A 251 22.29 -0.60 11.77
C GLY A 251 22.45 0.61 10.82
N ALA A 252 21.41 1.04 10.17
CA ALA A 252 21.38 2.29 9.39
C ALA A 252 21.13 3.51 10.31
N LYS A 253 21.48 4.71 9.85
CA LYS A 253 21.23 5.96 10.54
C LYS A 253 20.14 6.75 9.81
N VAL A 254 18.96 6.86 10.41
CA VAL A 254 17.88 7.72 9.91
C VAL A 254 18.18 9.15 10.30
N VAL A 255 18.24 10.06 9.34
CA VAL A 255 18.63 11.47 9.56
C VAL A 255 17.52 12.47 9.26
N THR A 256 16.40 12.03 8.70
CA THR A 256 15.23 12.90 8.45
C THR A 256 13.92 12.24 8.78
N ILE A 257 12.95 13.05 9.17
CA ILE A 257 11.50 12.79 9.19
C ILE A 257 10.80 14.05 8.69
N SER A 258 9.56 13.96 8.22
CA SER A 258 8.83 15.14 7.78
C SER A 258 7.36 15.12 8.19
N GLY A 259 6.78 16.30 8.30
CA GLY A 259 5.37 16.53 8.54
C GLY A 259 4.77 17.50 7.50
N PRO A 260 3.52 17.91 7.68
CA PRO A 260 2.89 18.88 6.78
C PRO A 260 3.51 20.29 6.91
N ASP A 261 4.23 20.54 7.97
CA ASP A 261 4.92 21.82 8.27
C ASP A 261 6.34 21.91 7.70
N GLY A 262 6.98 20.77 7.34
CA GLY A 262 8.34 20.72 6.82
C GLY A 262 9.06 19.45 7.21
N TYR A 263 10.39 19.47 7.29
CA TYR A 263 11.15 18.30 7.71
C TYR A 263 12.19 18.64 8.79
N ILE A 264 12.57 17.60 9.54
CA ILE A 264 13.69 17.61 10.47
C ILE A 264 14.91 16.97 9.80
N TYR A 265 16.06 17.61 9.93
CA TYR A 265 17.36 17.01 9.69
C TYR A 265 18.13 16.88 11.00
N ASP A 266 18.41 15.67 11.41
CA ASP A 266 19.19 15.34 12.59
C ASP A 266 20.44 14.52 12.23
N PRO A 267 21.62 15.16 12.15
CA PRO A 267 22.85 14.48 11.76
C PRO A 267 23.30 13.40 12.75
N ASP A 268 22.85 13.48 14.02
CA ASP A 268 23.17 12.48 15.07
C ASP A 268 22.30 11.24 14.93
N GLY A 269 21.23 11.30 14.15
CA GLY A 269 20.29 10.21 13.90
C GLY A 269 19.03 10.28 14.75
N ILE A 270 17.93 9.75 14.19
CA ILE A 270 16.59 9.71 14.77
C ILE A 270 16.31 8.28 15.20
N SER A 271 16.51 7.96 16.48
CA SER A 271 16.33 6.60 17.04
C SER A 271 16.01 6.66 18.55
N GLY A 272 15.51 5.56 19.10
CA GLY A 272 15.23 5.45 20.54
C GLY A 272 14.28 6.52 21.05
N GLU A 273 14.67 7.27 22.05
CA GLU A 273 13.86 8.32 22.71
C GLU A 273 13.34 9.39 21.73
N LYS A 274 14.06 9.65 20.64
CA LYS A 274 13.66 10.60 19.63
C LYS A 274 12.43 10.10 18.82
N ILE A 275 12.38 8.79 18.56
CA ILE A 275 11.20 8.16 17.96
C ILE A 275 10.04 8.16 18.94
N ASP A 276 10.30 7.81 20.22
CA ASP A 276 9.29 7.78 21.27
C ASP A 276 8.66 9.17 21.45
N TYR A 277 9.49 10.22 21.50
CA TYR A 277 9.01 11.61 21.54
C TYR A 277 8.06 11.94 20.39
N MET A 278 8.40 11.54 19.15
CA MET A 278 7.55 11.80 17.98
C MET A 278 6.25 11.00 18.00
N LEU A 279 6.27 9.79 18.54
CA LEU A 279 5.05 9.00 18.75
C LEU A 279 4.12 9.64 19.78
N GLU A 280 4.65 10.15 20.89
CA GLU A 280 3.90 10.87 21.92
C GLU A 280 3.32 12.18 21.36
N LEU A 281 4.13 12.95 20.62
CA LEU A 281 3.69 14.19 19.98
C LEU A 281 2.48 13.94 19.05
N ARG A 282 2.56 12.90 18.24
CA ARG A 282 1.45 12.48 17.38
C ARG A 282 0.24 12.00 18.16
N ALA A 283 0.43 11.21 19.20
CA ALA A 283 -0.66 10.71 20.06
C ALA A 283 -1.41 11.86 20.76
N SER A 284 -0.74 12.98 21.02
CA SER A 284 -1.38 14.21 21.56
C SER A 284 -2.23 14.97 20.53
N GLY A 285 -2.30 14.50 19.28
CA GLY A 285 -3.04 15.13 18.19
C GLY A 285 -2.27 16.23 17.45
N ASN A 286 -0.97 16.31 17.66
CA ASN A 286 -0.10 17.29 17.01
C ASN A 286 0.57 16.65 15.78
N ASP A 287 0.16 17.07 14.58
CA ASP A 287 0.62 16.53 13.30
C ASP A 287 1.78 17.34 12.66
N ILE A 288 2.59 18.05 13.46
CA ILE A 288 3.73 18.83 13.00
C ILE A 288 5.05 18.29 13.54
N VAL A 289 6.17 18.53 12.85
CA VAL A 289 7.50 18.04 13.26
C VAL A 289 8.39 19.12 13.88
N ALA A 290 8.07 20.39 13.73
CA ALA A 290 8.86 21.52 14.27
C ALA A 290 9.24 21.37 15.76
N PRO A 291 8.37 20.89 16.68
CA PRO A 291 8.71 20.71 18.10
C PRO A 291 9.91 19.78 18.36
N TYR A 292 10.23 18.90 17.43
CA TYR A 292 11.41 18.04 17.55
C TYR A 292 12.71 18.83 17.67
N ALA A 293 12.87 19.88 16.86
CA ALA A 293 14.10 20.69 16.88
C ALA A 293 14.21 21.57 18.16
N GLU A 294 13.08 21.83 18.83
CA GLU A 294 13.08 22.51 20.15
C GLU A 294 13.54 21.56 21.24
N GLU A 295 13.10 20.28 21.19
CA GLU A 295 13.48 19.25 22.17
C GLU A 295 14.90 18.75 21.96
N PHE A 296 15.35 18.63 20.71
CA PHE A 296 16.68 18.13 20.35
C PHE A 296 17.50 19.21 19.62
N PRO A 297 18.27 20.06 20.34
CA PRO A 297 18.94 21.24 19.75
C PRO A 297 20.01 20.95 18.70
N GLY A 298 20.43 19.69 18.52
CA GLY A 298 21.32 19.24 17.45
C GLY A 298 20.63 19.11 16.08
N ALA A 299 19.30 19.08 16.07
CA ALA A 299 18.50 18.94 14.88
C ALA A 299 18.13 20.31 14.27
N GLN A 300 17.87 20.30 12.96
CA GLN A 300 17.41 21.47 12.22
C GLN A 300 16.00 21.24 11.68
N PHE A 301 15.11 22.19 11.86
CA PHE A 301 13.81 22.21 11.20
C PHE A 301 13.88 23.07 9.93
N VAL A 302 13.36 22.54 8.83
CA VAL A 302 13.28 23.22 7.53
C VAL A 302 11.81 23.32 7.13
N GLU A 303 11.26 24.52 7.23
CA GLU A 303 9.84 24.79 7.00
C GLU A 303 9.45 24.61 5.53
N GLY A 304 8.30 24.00 5.28
CA GLY A 304 7.62 23.93 3.97
C GLY A 304 8.33 23.11 2.90
N LYS A 305 9.35 22.34 3.24
CA LYS A 305 10.11 21.50 2.30
C LYS A 305 10.03 20.01 2.63
N HIS A 306 10.29 19.17 1.63
CA HIS A 306 10.58 17.75 1.76
C HIS A 306 12.08 17.50 1.91
N PRO A 307 12.53 16.32 2.46
CA PRO A 307 13.92 16.09 2.82
C PRO A 307 14.84 15.68 1.66
N TRP A 308 14.42 15.84 0.41
CA TRP A 308 15.11 15.23 -0.74
C TRP A 308 16.37 15.99 -1.20
N GLU A 309 16.62 17.18 -0.66
CA GLU A 309 17.89 17.91 -0.85
C GLU A 309 19.00 17.39 0.08
N VAL A 310 18.65 16.64 1.14
CA VAL A 310 19.63 16.15 2.12
C VAL A 310 20.46 15.04 1.49
N LYS A 311 21.80 15.15 1.62
CA LYS A 311 22.71 14.12 1.11
C LYS A 311 22.65 12.88 1.99
N VAL A 312 22.16 11.78 1.42
CA VAL A 312 22.01 10.46 2.08
C VAL A 312 22.34 9.33 1.13
N ASP A 313 22.51 8.13 1.67
CA ASP A 313 22.72 6.91 0.88
C ASP A 313 21.39 6.31 0.39
N VAL A 314 20.31 6.43 1.16
CA VAL A 314 19.00 5.81 0.89
C VAL A 314 17.90 6.83 1.11
N ALA A 315 16.95 6.92 0.18
CA ALA A 315 15.77 7.77 0.28
C ALA A 315 14.48 6.92 0.28
N LEU A 316 13.63 7.15 1.28
CA LEU A 316 12.41 6.38 1.53
C LEU A 316 11.20 7.31 1.63
N PRO A 317 10.46 7.55 0.54
CA PRO A 317 9.16 8.22 0.61
C PRO A 317 8.19 7.39 1.44
N CYS A 318 7.70 7.96 2.57
CA CYS A 318 6.83 7.28 3.54
C CYS A 318 5.57 8.08 3.89
N ALA A 319 5.31 9.21 3.24
CA ALA A 319 4.22 10.11 3.58
C ALA A 319 3.04 10.02 2.60
N THR A 320 3.08 10.79 1.51
CA THR A 320 1.91 10.98 0.64
C THR A 320 2.22 10.70 -0.83
N GLN A 321 1.16 10.70 -1.66
CA GLN A 321 1.31 10.56 -3.11
C GLN A 321 2.05 11.76 -3.71
N ASN A 322 2.91 11.49 -4.69
CA ASN A 322 3.60 12.51 -5.50
C ASN A 322 4.43 13.51 -4.66
N GLU A 323 4.95 13.07 -3.52
CA GLU A 323 5.77 13.90 -2.64
C GLU A 323 7.22 14.11 -3.10
N LEU A 324 7.68 13.28 -4.05
CA LEU A 324 9.01 13.34 -4.65
C LEU A 324 8.84 13.58 -6.15
N ASP A 325 9.15 14.79 -6.58
CA ASP A 325 9.00 15.20 -7.97
C ASP A 325 10.28 15.04 -8.81
N GLY A 326 10.25 15.47 -10.08
CA GLY A 326 11.39 15.36 -10.98
C GLY A 326 12.61 16.19 -10.54
N ASN A 327 12.43 17.32 -9.83
CA ASN A 327 13.52 18.12 -9.31
C ASN A 327 14.15 17.45 -8.09
N ASP A 328 13.32 16.91 -7.21
CA ASP A 328 13.75 16.12 -6.05
C ASP A 328 14.56 14.88 -6.49
N ALA A 329 14.07 14.20 -7.53
CA ALA A 329 14.80 13.07 -8.12
C ALA A 329 16.19 13.50 -8.65
N GLN A 330 16.29 14.68 -9.29
CA GLN A 330 17.56 15.21 -9.74
C GLN A 330 18.51 15.52 -8.59
N HIS A 331 18.01 16.12 -7.49
CA HIS A 331 18.82 16.37 -6.29
C HIS A 331 19.38 15.07 -5.69
N LEU A 332 18.54 14.02 -5.59
CA LEU A 332 18.98 12.71 -5.10
C LEU A 332 20.04 12.07 -5.99
N ILE A 333 19.89 12.17 -7.32
CA ILE A 333 20.86 11.67 -8.30
C ILE A 333 22.19 12.43 -8.15
N ASP A 334 22.14 13.76 -8.12
CA ASP A 334 23.33 14.62 -8.03
C ASP A 334 24.08 14.43 -6.70
N ASN A 335 23.35 14.14 -5.62
CA ASN A 335 23.89 13.82 -4.31
C ASN A 335 24.46 12.39 -4.21
N GLY A 336 24.29 11.56 -5.25
CA GLY A 336 24.81 10.20 -5.31
C GLY A 336 24.05 9.21 -4.42
N VAL A 337 22.73 9.38 -4.25
CA VAL A 337 21.91 8.39 -3.53
C VAL A 337 22.03 7.01 -4.17
N LEU A 338 22.19 5.97 -3.37
CA LEU A 338 22.36 4.59 -3.86
C LEU A 338 21.02 3.95 -4.21
N CYS A 339 20.00 4.19 -3.37
CA CYS A 339 18.73 3.49 -3.46
C CYS A 339 17.55 4.41 -3.10
N VAL A 340 16.48 4.31 -3.89
CA VAL A 340 15.17 4.93 -3.60
C VAL A 340 14.12 3.84 -3.54
N GLY A 341 13.46 3.69 -2.38
CA GLY A 341 12.40 2.71 -2.17
C GLY A 341 11.10 3.37 -1.74
N GLU A 342 10.07 3.32 -2.58
CA GLU A 342 8.76 3.87 -2.21
C GLU A 342 8.07 3.01 -1.14
N ILE A 343 8.01 3.50 0.09
CA ILE A 343 7.21 2.84 1.14
C ILE A 343 5.80 3.43 1.20
N SER A 344 5.60 4.68 0.75
CA SER A 344 4.27 5.25 0.51
C SER A 344 3.61 4.69 -0.77
N ASN A 345 2.32 4.95 -0.94
CA ASN A 345 1.63 4.63 -2.19
C ASN A 345 1.88 5.76 -3.21
N MET A 346 2.54 5.43 -4.33
CA MET A 346 2.86 6.39 -5.40
C MET A 346 3.60 7.63 -4.88
N GLY A 347 4.66 7.44 -4.08
CA GLY A 347 5.43 8.54 -3.48
C GLY A 347 6.16 9.41 -4.51
N CYS A 348 6.60 8.81 -5.61
CA CYS A 348 7.30 9.49 -6.69
C CYS A 348 6.34 9.86 -7.84
N THR A 349 6.55 11.01 -8.45
CA THR A 349 5.85 11.36 -9.70
C THR A 349 6.39 10.54 -10.88
N PRO A 350 5.60 10.37 -11.97
CA PRO A 350 6.09 9.69 -13.18
C PRO A 350 7.39 10.26 -13.71
N GLU A 351 7.56 11.59 -13.69
CA GLU A 351 8.81 12.26 -14.09
C GLU A 351 10.00 11.84 -13.23
N ALA A 352 9.81 11.72 -11.92
CA ALA A 352 10.85 11.26 -11.00
C ALA A 352 11.24 9.80 -11.29
N ILE A 353 10.27 8.93 -11.52
CA ILE A 353 10.46 7.52 -11.86
C ILE A 353 11.25 7.40 -13.16
N ASP A 354 10.87 8.15 -14.19
CA ASP A 354 11.57 8.14 -15.49
C ASP A 354 13.03 8.56 -15.35
N LYS A 355 13.33 9.57 -14.52
CA LYS A 355 14.70 9.99 -14.22
C LYS A 355 15.51 8.90 -13.52
N PHE A 356 14.92 8.23 -12.51
CA PHE A 356 15.61 7.13 -11.82
C PHE A 356 15.92 5.96 -12.76
N ILE A 357 14.98 5.57 -13.61
CA ILE A 357 15.17 4.50 -14.60
C ILE A 357 16.23 4.90 -15.64
N ALA A 358 16.16 6.12 -16.18
CA ALA A 358 17.10 6.62 -17.17
C ALA A 358 18.55 6.64 -16.65
N HIS A 359 18.74 6.91 -15.35
CA HIS A 359 20.05 6.88 -14.68
C HIS A 359 20.42 5.50 -14.12
N LYS A 360 19.59 4.46 -14.38
CA LYS A 360 19.80 3.09 -13.89
C LYS A 360 20.02 3.00 -12.37
N MET A 361 19.29 3.82 -11.64
CA MET A 361 19.35 3.81 -10.19
C MET A 361 18.65 2.59 -9.61
N LEU A 362 19.02 2.22 -8.38
CA LEU A 362 18.24 1.27 -7.58
C LEU A 362 16.97 1.95 -7.11
N TYR A 363 15.95 1.91 -7.94
CA TYR A 363 14.62 2.43 -7.63
C TYR A 363 13.57 1.31 -7.65
N ALA A 364 12.71 1.24 -6.64
CA ALA A 364 11.62 0.28 -6.59
C ALA A 364 10.28 0.93 -6.23
N PRO A 365 9.18 0.52 -6.93
CA PRO A 365 7.87 1.14 -6.79
C PRO A 365 7.15 0.67 -5.54
N GLY A 366 6.20 1.50 -5.08
CA GLY A 366 5.42 1.25 -3.87
C GLY A 366 4.72 -0.11 -3.84
N LYS A 367 4.15 -0.57 -4.95
CA LYS A 367 3.44 -1.87 -5.00
C LYS A 367 4.30 -3.08 -4.58
N ALA A 368 5.62 -3.00 -4.75
CA ALA A 368 6.56 -4.02 -4.29
C ALA A 368 7.10 -3.69 -2.89
N VAL A 369 7.61 -2.48 -2.70
CA VAL A 369 8.30 -2.07 -1.47
C VAL A 369 7.35 -1.99 -0.28
N ASN A 370 6.13 -1.46 -0.47
CA ASN A 370 5.16 -1.29 0.63
C ASN A 370 4.23 -2.51 0.85
N ALA A 371 4.50 -3.63 0.20
CA ALA A 371 3.69 -4.83 0.33
C ALA A 371 3.66 -5.44 1.73
N GLY A 372 4.54 -5.01 2.64
CA GLY A 372 4.59 -5.49 4.02
C GLY A 372 3.27 -5.38 4.77
N GLY A 373 2.52 -4.29 4.57
CA GLY A 373 1.21 -4.09 5.19
C GLY A 373 0.18 -5.15 4.76
N VAL A 374 0.06 -5.41 3.46
CA VAL A 374 -0.87 -6.43 2.94
C VAL A 374 -0.36 -7.84 3.22
N ALA A 375 0.95 -8.07 3.21
CA ALA A 375 1.54 -9.35 3.60
C ALA A 375 1.16 -9.70 5.05
N THR A 376 1.31 -8.77 5.99
CA THR A 376 0.91 -9.00 7.39
C THR A 376 -0.60 -9.13 7.53
N SER A 377 -1.41 -8.46 6.71
CA SER A 377 -2.84 -8.72 6.65
C SER A 377 -3.15 -10.17 6.22
N GLY A 378 -2.43 -10.72 5.26
CA GLY A 378 -2.55 -12.13 4.89
C GLY A 378 -2.09 -13.09 6.00
N LEU A 379 -1.07 -12.71 6.77
CA LEU A 379 -0.66 -13.45 7.97
C LEU A 379 -1.73 -13.40 9.07
N GLU A 380 -2.42 -12.26 9.24
CA GLU A 380 -3.59 -12.16 10.13
C GLU A 380 -4.71 -13.11 9.70
N MET A 381 -5.02 -13.17 8.39
CA MET A 381 -5.98 -14.14 7.86
C MET A 381 -5.58 -15.58 8.20
N SER A 382 -4.31 -15.93 8.02
CA SER A 382 -3.79 -17.26 8.34
C SER A 382 -3.92 -17.59 9.84
N GLN A 383 -3.58 -16.66 10.72
CA GLN A 383 -3.75 -16.81 12.17
C GLN A 383 -5.23 -17.00 12.53
N ASN A 384 -6.13 -16.21 11.91
CA ASN A 384 -7.57 -16.34 12.15
C ASN A 384 -8.12 -17.70 11.67
N ALA A 385 -7.71 -18.18 10.50
CA ALA A 385 -8.12 -19.48 9.99
C ALA A 385 -7.66 -20.67 10.85
N MET A 386 -6.49 -20.52 11.49
CA MET A 386 -5.93 -21.51 12.41
C MET A 386 -6.47 -21.38 13.84
N HIS A 387 -7.20 -20.29 14.17
CA HIS A 387 -7.57 -19.93 15.54
C HIS A 387 -6.37 -19.81 16.49
N LEU A 388 -5.25 -19.30 16.00
CA LEU A 388 -4.01 -19.11 16.75
C LEU A 388 -3.52 -17.66 16.61
N SER A 389 -2.75 -17.22 17.60
CA SER A 389 -1.98 -15.97 17.54
C SER A 389 -0.48 -16.31 17.52
N TRP A 390 0.25 -15.68 16.62
CA TRP A 390 1.70 -15.83 16.52
C TRP A 390 2.40 -14.74 17.32
N SER A 391 3.63 -15.04 17.77
CA SER A 391 4.51 -14.06 18.39
C SER A 391 4.92 -12.97 17.39
N ALA A 392 5.36 -11.82 17.89
CA ALA A 392 5.89 -10.76 17.03
C ALA A 392 7.09 -11.24 16.20
N GLU A 393 7.95 -12.09 16.78
CA GLU A 393 9.10 -12.69 16.10
C GLU A 393 8.67 -13.60 14.95
N ASP A 394 7.67 -14.45 15.16
CA ASP A 394 7.14 -15.33 14.10
C ASP A 394 6.53 -14.54 12.94
N VAL A 395 5.78 -13.48 13.26
CA VAL A 395 5.19 -12.60 12.24
C VAL A 395 6.29 -11.87 11.46
N ASP A 396 7.27 -11.28 12.16
CA ASP A 396 8.37 -10.54 11.51
C ASP A 396 9.24 -11.44 10.63
N LYS A 397 9.54 -12.66 11.09
CA LYS A 397 10.26 -13.66 10.30
C LYS A 397 9.53 -14.03 9.01
N ARG A 398 8.20 -14.24 9.07
CA ARG A 398 7.38 -14.53 7.88
C ARG A 398 7.27 -13.33 6.96
N LEU A 399 7.12 -12.13 7.52
CA LEU A 399 7.13 -10.88 6.77
C LEU A 399 8.44 -10.74 5.98
N HIS A 400 9.58 -10.95 6.63
CA HIS A 400 10.89 -10.92 5.96
C HIS A 400 10.96 -11.93 4.80
N GLN A 401 10.52 -13.18 5.01
CA GLN A 401 10.50 -14.20 3.96
C GLN A 401 9.63 -13.81 2.77
N ILE A 402 8.47 -13.19 3.02
CA ILE A 402 7.58 -12.70 1.97
C ILE A 402 8.25 -11.58 1.18
N MET A 403 8.84 -10.60 1.85
CA MET A 403 9.50 -9.46 1.19
C MET A 403 10.72 -9.91 0.37
N HIS A 404 11.51 -10.88 0.86
CA HIS A 404 12.57 -11.53 0.09
C HIS A 404 12.01 -12.20 -1.18
N GLY A 405 10.89 -12.92 -1.04
CA GLY A 405 10.20 -13.55 -2.19
C GLY A 405 9.72 -12.54 -3.23
N ILE A 406 9.18 -11.40 -2.79
CA ILE A 406 8.76 -10.31 -3.68
C ILE A 406 9.97 -9.74 -4.43
N HIS A 407 11.04 -9.43 -3.71
CA HIS A 407 12.27 -8.92 -4.33
C HIS A 407 12.81 -9.88 -5.39
N ARG A 408 12.89 -11.18 -5.08
CA ARG A 408 13.35 -12.20 -6.04
C ARG A 408 12.52 -12.23 -7.30
N GLN A 409 11.17 -12.17 -7.20
CA GLN A 409 10.28 -12.13 -8.36
C GLN A 409 10.50 -10.86 -9.19
N CYS A 410 10.66 -9.70 -8.54
CA CYS A 410 10.95 -8.45 -9.25
C CYS A 410 12.28 -8.52 -10.01
N VAL A 411 13.30 -9.14 -9.42
CA VAL A 411 14.60 -9.37 -10.09
C VAL A 411 14.46 -10.31 -11.28
N GLU A 412 13.76 -11.43 -11.11
CA GLU A 412 13.55 -12.45 -12.16
C GLU A 412 12.91 -11.84 -13.42
N HIS A 413 11.90 -10.97 -13.23
CA HIS A 413 11.14 -10.40 -14.34
C HIS A 413 11.60 -8.99 -14.76
N GLY A 414 12.45 -8.34 -13.97
CA GLY A 414 12.92 -6.96 -14.23
C GLY A 414 14.37 -6.85 -14.69
N THR A 415 15.15 -7.94 -14.68
CA THR A 415 16.55 -7.89 -15.09
C THR A 415 16.67 -7.70 -16.61
N GLU A 416 17.34 -6.64 -17.02
CA GLU A 416 17.63 -6.29 -18.40
C GLU A 416 18.93 -6.96 -18.91
N ALA A 417 19.17 -6.90 -20.21
CA ALA A 417 20.31 -7.57 -20.85
C ALA A 417 21.70 -7.12 -20.33
N ASP A 418 21.79 -5.90 -19.82
CA ASP A 418 23.02 -5.32 -19.24
C ASP A 418 23.17 -5.59 -17.73
N GLY A 419 22.22 -6.32 -17.13
CA GLY A 419 22.22 -6.67 -15.71
C GLY A 419 21.52 -5.66 -14.80
N TYR A 420 21.04 -4.54 -15.33
CA TYR A 420 20.20 -3.60 -14.57
C TYR A 420 18.87 -4.25 -14.21
N VAL A 421 18.38 -3.97 -13.02
CA VAL A 421 17.06 -4.43 -12.58
C VAL A 421 16.07 -3.28 -12.60
N ASN A 422 15.16 -3.31 -13.57
CA ASN A 422 14.01 -2.42 -13.61
C ASN A 422 12.91 -2.99 -12.71
N TYR A 423 12.90 -2.57 -11.45
CA TYR A 423 11.93 -3.07 -10.46
C TYR A 423 10.49 -2.68 -10.75
N VAL A 424 10.24 -1.59 -11.49
CA VAL A 424 8.89 -1.22 -11.93
C VAL A 424 8.33 -2.27 -12.88
N ARG A 425 9.09 -2.59 -13.93
CA ARG A 425 8.75 -3.67 -14.86
C ARG A 425 8.66 -5.01 -14.15
N GLY A 426 9.64 -5.31 -13.30
CA GLY A 426 9.69 -6.57 -12.54
C GLY A 426 8.44 -6.80 -11.70
N ALA A 427 8.00 -5.79 -10.95
CA ALA A 427 6.80 -5.87 -10.13
C ALA A 427 5.51 -6.04 -10.96
N ASN A 428 5.35 -5.27 -12.04
CA ASN A 428 4.18 -5.35 -12.90
C ASN A 428 4.09 -6.72 -13.59
N VAL A 429 5.19 -7.19 -14.17
CA VAL A 429 5.25 -8.48 -14.88
C VAL A 429 5.04 -9.65 -13.92
N ALA A 430 5.72 -9.67 -12.78
CA ALA A 430 5.59 -10.77 -11.81
C ALA A 430 4.14 -10.89 -11.29
N GLY A 431 3.52 -9.77 -10.93
CA GLY A 431 2.12 -9.75 -10.49
C GLY A 431 1.17 -10.22 -11.58
N PHE A 432 1.32 -9.70 -12.80
CA PHE A 432 0.51 -10.09 -13.96
C PHE A 432 0.65 -11.58 -14.26
N MET A 433 1.86 -12.10 -14.37
CA MET A 433 2.13 -13.52 -14.73
C MET A 433 1.44 -14.48 -13.78
N LYS A 434 1.45 -14.20 -12.48
CA LYS A 434 0.78 -15.07 -11.51
C LYS A 434 -0.73 -15.08 -11.69
N VAL A 435 -1.35 -13.91 -11.87
CA VAL A 435 -2.80 -13.79 -12.09
C VAL A 435 -3.21 -14.42 -13.42
N ALA A 436 -2.47 -14.12 -14.49
CA ALA A 436 -2.71 -14.66 -15.83
C ALA A 436 -2.69 -16.21 -15.82
N LYS A 437 -1.65 -16.81 -15.23
CA LYS A 437 -1.54 -18.27 -15.11
C LYS A 437 -2.71 -18.87 -14.33
N ALA A 438 -3.13 -18.24 -13.24
CA ALA A 438 -4.27 -18.70 -12.45
C ALA A 438 -5.58 -18.62 -13.24
N MET A 439 -5.84 -17.48 -13.90
CA MET A 439 -7.03 -17.29 -14.74
C MET A 439 -7.08 -18.31 -15.90
N MET A 440 -5.95 -18.57 -16.55
CA MET A 440 -5.87 -19.57 -17.63
C MET A 440 -6.10 -20.98 -17.13
N ALA A 441 -5.55 -21.33 -15.97
CA ALA A 441 -5.70 -22.67 -15.37
C ALA A 441 -7.14 -22.96 -14.90
N GLN A 442 -7.87 -21.93 -14.46
CA GLN A 442 -9.26 -22.04 -14.01
C GLN A 442 -10.27 -22.01 -15.16
N GLY A 443 -9.84 -21.64 -16.36
CA GLY A 443 -10.70 -21.54 -17.53
C GLY A 443 -11.49 -20.24 -17.62
N VAL A 444 -12.65 -20.29 -18.23
CA VAL A 444 -13.54 -19.12 -18.40
C VAL A 444 -14.66 -19.23 -17.36
N VAL A 445 -14.47 -18.55 -16.25
CA VAL A 445 -15.39 -18.53 -15.10
C VAL A 445 -15.82 -17.10 -14.79
#